data_c7acf77cdd20ffe7820695f813daab6d
#
_entry.id   c7acf77cdd20ffe7820695f813daab6d
#
_cell.length_a   1.000
_cell.length_b   1.000
_cell.length_c   1.000
_cell.angle_alpha   90.00
_cell.angle_beta   90.00
_cell.angle_gamma   90.00
#
_symmetry.space_group_name_H-M   'P 1'
#
loop_
_entity.id
_entity.type
_entity.pdbx_description
1 polymer ?
#
loop_
_entity_poly.entity_id
_entity_poly.type
_entity_poly.pdbx_seq_one_letter_code
_entity_poly.pdbx_strand_id
1 'polypeptide(L)'
;MPNKDIGVENSFARHLENPFLVLGLAPAASIAEVERTGQRLLGMLAAGLAEGATYTTPLGVATRTAEQVRWAMAELREPCRRLGHEWWARGWQGSEGKL
;
A
#
# COMPACT_ATOMS: atom_id res chain seq x y z
N MET A 1 -8.53 -11.24 -25.21
CA MET A 1 -7.12 -11.26 -24.90
C MET A 1 -6.83 -10.46 -23.65
N PRO A 2 -6.35 -11.13 -22.66
CA PRO A 2 -6.06 -10.43 -21.41
C PRO A 2 -4.99 -9.35 -21.54
N ASN A 3 -4.13 -9.48 -22.54
CA ASN A 3 -3.03 -8.53 -22.65
C ASN A 3 -3.45 -7.11 -22.94
N LYS A 4 -4.60 -6.96 -23.54
CA LYS A 4 -5.04 -5.62 -23.88
C LYS A 4 -5.37 -4.79 -22.67
N ASP A 5 -5.81 -5.45 -21.62
CA ASP A 5 -6.29 -4.76 -20.45
C ASP A 5 -5.21 -4.54 -19.43
N ILE A 6 -4.04 -5.10 -19.67
CA ILE A 6 -2.98 -5.06 -18.67
C ILE A 6 -2.60 -3.64 -18.32
N GLY A 7 -2.54 -2.74 -19.30
CA GLY A 7 -2.16 -1.36 -19.00
C GLY A 7 -3.12 -0.67 -18.07
N VAL A 8 -4.41 -0.82 -18.35
CA VAL A 8 -5.45 -0.20 -17.52
C VAL A 8 -5.49 -0.85 -16.15
N GLU A 9 -5.45 -2.19 -16.14
CA GLU A 9 -5.47 -2.91 -14.90
C GLU A 9 -4.26 -2.59 -14.03
N ASN A 10 -3.11 -2.41 -14.66
CA ASN A 10 -1.92 -2.07 -13.90
C ASN A 10 -2.01 -0.71 -13.25
N SER A 11 -2.69 0.24 -13.90
CA SER A 11 -2.90 1.54 -13.30
C SER A 11 -3.74 1.44 -12.04
N PHE A 12 -4.83 0.68 -12.11
CA PHE A 12 -5.65 0.45 -10.94
C PHE A 12 -4.87 -0.30 -9.87
N ALA A 13 -4.13 -1.33 -10.27
CA ALA A 13 -3.37 -2.13 -9.33
C ALA A 13 -2.37 -1.27 -8.58
N ARG A 14 -1.72 -0.33 -9.27
CA ARG A 14 -0.77 0.56 -8.61
C ARG A 14 -1.43 1.39 -7.52
N HIS A 15 -2.65 1.87 -7.77
CA HIS A 15 -3.37 2.62 -6.76
C HIS A 15 -3.78 1.74 -5.60
N LEU A 16 -4.29 0.56 -5.91
CA LEU A 16 -4.78 -0.33 -4.87
C LEU A 16 -3.67 -0.99 -4.09
N GLU A 17 -2.53 -1.23 -4.74
CA GLU A 17 -1.41 -1.93 -4.13
C GLU A 17 -0.28 -1.01 -3.73
N ASN A 18 -0.57 0.30 -3.67
CA ASN A 18 0.45 1.23 -3.22
C ASN A 18 0.89 0.82 -1.81
N PRO A 19 2.21 0.68 -1.57
CA PRO A 19 2.68 0.18 -0.29
C PRO A 19 2.26 1.02 0.91
N PHE A 20 2.09 2.33 0.73
CA PHE A 20 1.58 3.15 1.83
C PHE A 20 0.16 2.77 2.18
N LEU A 21 -0.69 2.49 1.18
CA LEU A 21 -2.05 2.04 1.43
C LEU A 21 -2.06 0.66 2.06
N VAL A 22 -1.25 -0.25 1.54
CA VAL A 22 -1.20 -1.62 2.08
C VAL A 22 -0.86 -1.59 3.56
N LEU A 23 0.07 -0.74 3.96
CA LEU A 23 0.46 -0.63 5.37
C LEU A 23 -0.42 0.33 6.16
N GLY A 24 -1.24 1.12 5.49
CA GLY A 24 -2.08 2.09 6.16
C GLY A 24 -1.29 3.26 6.71
N LEU A 25 -0.26 3.69 6.00
CA LEU A 25 0.62 4.76 6.44
C LEU A 25 0.55 5.95 5.49
N ALA A 26 0.83 7.13 6.05
CA ALA A 26 0.94 8.33 5.25
C ALA A 26 2.27 8.33 4.49
N PRO A 27 2.34 9.06 3.36
CA PRO A 27 3.60 9.11 2.59
C PRO A 27 4.78 9.67 3.36
N ALA A 28 4.53 10.38 4.45
CA ALA A 28 5.60 10.96 5.26
C ALA A 28 6.09 10.02 6.35
N ALA A 29 5.58 8.80 6.42
CA ALA A 29 5.96 7.86 7.46
C ALA A 29 7.46 7.57 7.43
N SER A 30 8.05 7.45 8.60
CA SER A 30 9.48 7.16 8.71
C SER A 30 9.75 5.69 8.41
N ILE A 31 11.02 5.37 8.14
CA ILE A 31 11.43 3.98 7.97
C ILE A 31 11.07 3.16 9.22
N ALA A 32 11.27 3.75 10.39
CA ALA A 32 10.95 3.05 11.63
C ALA A 32 9.47 2.74 11.73
N GLU A 33 8.62 3.66 11.28
CA GLU A 33 7.18 3.43 11.27
C GLU A 33 6.81 2.33 10.27
N VAL A 34 7.45 2.33 9.10
CA VAL A 34 7.22 1.29 8.11
C VAL A 34 7.53 -0.07 8.70
N GLU A 35 8.69 -0.21 9.33
CA GLU A 35 9.09 -1.49 9.90
C GLU A 35 8.17 -1.93 11.04
N ARG A 36 7.85 -1.00 11.93
CA ARG A 36 7.01 -1.32 13.07
C ARG A 36 5.61 -1.74 12.64
N THR A 37 5.03 -0.96 11.73
CA THR A 37 3.69 -1.25 11.24
C THR A 37 3.67 -2.57 10.47
N GLY A 38 4.69 -2.80 9.64
CA GLY A 38 4.78 -4.03 8.89
C GLY A 38 4.86 -5.25 9.79
N GLN A 39 5.69 -5.18 10.81
CA GLN A 39 5.82 -6.29 11.75
C GLN A 39 4.53 -6.53 12.52
N ARG A 40 3.84 -5.46 12.89
CA ARG A 40 2.57 -5.59 13.58
C ARG A 40 1.53 -6.27 12.68
N LEU A 41 1.46 -5.86 11.42
CA LEU A 41 0.51 -6.45 10.49
C LEU A 41 0.82 -7.91 10.22
N LEU A 42 2.09 -8.25 10.09
CA LEU A 42 2.47 -9.65 9.90
C LEU A 42 2.05 -10.49 11.10
N GLY A 43 2.20 -9.95 12.31
CA GLY A 43 1.75 -10.65 13.51
C GLY A 43 0.25 -10.85 13.52
N MET A 44 -0.50 -9.81 13.13
CA MET A 44 -1.95 -9.91 13.08
C MET A 44 -2.40 -10.93 12.06
N LEU A 45 -1.77 -10.94 10.89
CA LEU A 45 -2.12 -11.92 9.87
C LEU A 45 -1.81 -13.34 10.31
N ALA A 46 -0.67 -13.52 10.98
CA ALA A 46 -0.32 -14.84 11.49
C ALA A 46 -1.31 -15.32 12.55
N ALA A 47 -1.88 -14.39 13.30
CA ALA A 47 -2.87 -14.73 14.32
C ALA A 47 -4.28 -14.86 13.75
N GLY A 48 -4.45 -14.61 12.45
CA GLY A 48 -5.75 -14.74 11.82
C GLY A 48 -6.72 -13.60 12.15
N LEU A 49 -6.19 -12.44 12.51
CA LEU A 49 -7.04 -11.31 12.87
C LEU A 49 -7.53 -10.59 11.61
N ALA A 50 -8.84 -10.44 11.50
CA ALA A 50 -9.44 -9.82 10.31
C ALA A 50 -8.96 -8.40 10.10
N GLU A 51 -8.68 -7.69 11.17
CA GLU A 51 -8.22 -6.31 11.08
C GLU A 51 -6.88 -6.18 10.36
N GLY A 52 -6.04 -7.19 10.47
CA GLY A 52 -4.77 -7.18 9.75
C GLY A 52 -4.93 -7.54 8.29
N ALA A 53 -6.04 -8.17 7.93
CA ALA A 53 -6.24 -8.68 6.58
C ALA A 53 -6.93 -7.70 5.64
N THR A 54 -7.40 -6.57 6.13
CA THR A 54 -8.10 -5.60 5.28
C THR A 54 -7.51 -4.21 5.40
N TYR A 55 -7.66 -3.44 4.34
CA TYR A 55 -7.26 -2.04 4.35
C TYR A 55 -8.17 -1.24 3.43
N THR A 56 -8.25 0.06 3.68
CA THR A 56 -9.15 0.93 2.95
C THR A 56 -8.43 1.59 1.78
N THR A 57 -9.08 1.59 0.63
CA THR A 57 -8.60 2.29 -0.55
C THR A 57 -9.68 3.25 -1.01
N PRO A 58 -9.35 4.18 -1.91
CA PRO A 58 -10.37 5.05 -2.48
C PRO A 58 -11.49 4.31 -3.20
N LEU A 59 -11.24 3.08 -3.62
CA LEU A 59 -12.25 2.28 -4.31
C LEU A 59 -12.97 1.35 -3.36
N GLY A 60 -12.66 1.39 -2.08
CA GLY A 60 -13.31 0.55 -1.09
C GLY A 60 -12.31 -0.27 -0.30
N VAL A 61 -12.83 -1.28 0.39
CA VAL A 61 -11.99 -2.14 1.22
C VAL A 61 -11.29 -3.19 0.36
N ALA A 62 -10.01 -3.38 0.61
CA ALA A 62 -9.22 -4.40 -0.07
C ALA A 62 -8.62 -5.33 0.97
N THR A 63 -8.16 -6.49 0.54
CA THR A 63 -7.52 -7.44 1.43
C THR A 63 -6.01 -7.43 1.24
N ARG A 64 -5.29 -7.77 2.29
CA ARG A 64 -3.84 -7.87 2.24
C ARG A 64 -3.39 -9.23 2.71
N THR A 65 -2.24 -9.65 2.21
CA THR A 65 -1.62 -10.90 2.60
C THR A 65 -0.27 -10.61 3.23
N ALA A 66 0.30 -11.61 3.91
CA ALA A 66 1.63 -11.45 4.48
C ALA A 66 2.65 -11.11 3.39
N GLU A 67 2.51 -11.70 2.22
CA GLU A 67 3.40 -11.40 1.10
C GLU A 67 3.32 -9.95 0.69
N GLN A 68 2.10 -9.41 0.63
CA GLN A 68 1.92 -8.01 0.29
C GLN A 68 2.54 -7.10 1.32
N VAL A 69 2.41 -7.45 2.59
CA VAL A 69 3.01 -6.65 3.65
C VAL A 69 4.54 -6.65 3.51
N ARG A 70 5.13 -7.82 3.28
CA ARG A 70 6.58 -7.90 3.10
C ARG A 70 7.04 -7.13 1.86
N TRP A 71 6.27 -7.26 0.80
CA TRP A 71 6.57 -6.52 -0.42
C TRP A 71 6.52 -5.02 -0.17
N ALA A 72 5.48 -4.55 0.52
CA ALA A 72 5.33 -3.13 0.79
C ALA A 72 6.50 -2.61 1.63
N MET A 73 6.92 -3.38 2.63
CA MET A 73 8.06 -2.99 3.44
C MET A 73 9.32 -2.89 2.59
N ALA A 74 9.53 -3.87 1.71
CA ALA A 74 10.73 -3.88 0.87
C ALA A 74 10.72 -2.69 -0.10
N GLU A 75 9.57 -2.38 -0.68
CA GLU A 75 9.45 -1.24 -1.59
C GLU A 75 9.77 0.07 -0.90
N LEU A 76 9.30 0.23 0.32
CA LEU A 76 9.50 1.49 1.03
C LEU A 76 10.88 1.61 1.66
N ARG A 77 11.64 0.52 1.72
CA ARG A 77 13.04 0.58 2.15
C ARG A 77 13.94 1.10 1.05
N GLU A 78 13.55 0.90 -0.20
CA GLU A 78 14.35 1.31 -1.34
C GLU A 78 14.01 2.75 -1.69
N PRO A 79 14.96 3.70 -1.52
CA PRO A 79 14.63 5.13 -1.67
C PRO A 79 14.03 5.49 -3.02
N CYS A 80 14.55 4.92 -4.10
CA CYS A 80 14.04 5.25 -5.43
C CYS A 80 12.63 4.76 -5.63
N ARG A 81 12.34 3.54 -5.20
CA ARG A 81 11.00 2.99 -5.32
C ARG A 81 10.04 3.72 -4.43
N ARG A 82 10.49 4.03 -3.23
CA ARG A 82 9.65 4.76 -2.29
C ARG A 82 9.26 6.11 -2.85
N LEU A 83 10.18 6.79 -3.51
CA LEU A 83 9.88 8.10 -4.07
C LEU A 83 8.72 8.03 -5.05
N GLY A 84 8.72 7.02 -5.91
CA GLY A 84 7.62 6.84 -6.86
C GLY A 84 6.30 6.60 -6.17
N HIS A 85 6.31 5.78 -5.13
CA HIS A 85 5.09 5.48 -4.38
C HIS A 85 4.59 6.70 -3.62
N GLU A 86 5.50 7.51 -3.09
CA GLU A 86 5.12 8.75 -2.42
C GLU A 86 4.41 9.69 -3.39
N TRP A 87 4.92 9.76 -4.60
CA TRP A 87 4.33 10.63 -5.61
C TRP A 87 2.88 10.24 -5.87
N TRP A 88 2.62 8.94 -6.03
CA TRP A 88 1.26 8.46 -6.26
C TRP A 88 0.37 8.73 -5.05
N ALA A 89 0.86 8.44 -3.86
CA ALA A 89 0.07 8.61 -2.65
C ALA A 89 -0.25 10.08 -2.39
N ARG A 90 0.72 10.95 -2.64
CA ARG A 90 0.49 12.39 -2.43
C ARG A 90 -0.46 12.97 -3.46
N GLY A 91 -0.43 12.42 -4.66
CA GLY A 91 -1.35 12.86 -5.69
C GLY A 91 -2.79 12.69 -5.26
N TRP A 92 -3.09 11.57 -4.62
CA TRP A 92 -4.41 11.33 -4.08
C TRP A 92 -4.78 12.30 -3.00
N GLN A 93 -3.89 12.46 -2.03
CA GLN A 93 -4.16 13.34 -0.91
C GLN A 93 -4.34 14.77 -1.38
N GLY A 94 -3.54 15.15 -2.37
CA GLY A 94 -3.66 16.47 -2.93
C GLY A 94 -5.02 16.69 -3.59
N SER A 95 -5.50 15.69 -4.32
CA SER A 95 -6.81 15.78 -4.97
C SER A 95 -7.91 15.92 -3.94
N GLU A 96 -7.87 15.11 -2.92
CA GLU A 96 -8.88 15.16 -1.86
C GLU A 96 -8.82 16.46 -1.10
N GLY A 97 -7.63 16.95 -0.87
CA GLY A 97 -7.46 18.17 -0.11
C GLY A 97 -8.00 19.39 -0.83
N LYS A 98 -8.12 19.30 -2.13
CA LYS A 98 -8.64 20.43 -2.90
C LYS A 98 -10.14 20.49 -2.94
N LEU A 99 -10.76 19.42 -2.61
CA LEU A 99 -12.20 19.39 -2.61
C LEU A 99 -12.76 19.94 -1.33
#